data_42c6ea54258bd818c3ce7badefbb95b4
#
_entry.id   42c6ea54258bd818c3ce7badefbb95b4
#
_cell.length_a   1.000
_cell.length_b   1.000
_cell.length_c   1.000
_cell.angle_alpha   90.00
_cell.angle_beta   90.00
_cell.angle_gamma   90.00
#
_symmetry.space_group_name_H-M   'P 1'
#
loop_
_entity.id
_entity.type
_entity.pdbx_description
1 polymer ?
#
loop_
_entity_poly.entity_id
_entity_poly.type
_entity_poly.pdbx_seq_one_letter_code
_entity_poly.pdbx_strand_id
1 'polypeptide(L)'
;MIEVPADQTQFTKRYTEETLEFIKKNKDQPFFIYLAHNMPHIPLYASEQFKGKSEYGLYGDVIEELDWGIGKVLDGGKEMGLEENTFVILTSDNGPQKGAGGM
;
A
#
# COMPACT_ATOMS: atom_id res chain seq x y z
N MET A 1 0.68 -7.11 -17.77
CA MET A 1 0.84 -6.22 -18.40
C MET A 1 0.49 -4.97 -17.98
N ILE A 2 0.79 -4.12 -18.49
CA ILE A 2 1.09 -2.85 -18.03
C ILE A 2 0.32 -1.84 -18.81
N GLU A 3 -0.34 -0.93 -18.15
CA GLU A 3 -1.01 0.18 -18.79
C GLU A 3 0.01 1.17 -19.35
N VAL A 4 -0.28 1.73 -20.52
CA VAL A 4 0.58 2.74 -21.10
C VAL A 4 -0.31 3.87 -21.61
N PRO A 5 -0.30 5.04 -20.97
CA PRO A 5 0.42 5.35 -19.74
C PRO A 5 -0.23 4.68 -18.51
N ALA A 6 0.57 4.39 -17.49
CA ALA A 6 0.06 3.78 -16.29
C ALA A 6 -0.82 4.77 -15.50
N ASP A 7 -1.90 4.27 -14.95
CA ASP A 7 -2.77 5.06 -14.08
C ASP A 7 -2.27 4.98 -12.64
N GLN A 8 -1.45 5.94 -12.25
CA GLN A 8 -0.81 5.94 -10.94
C GLN A 8 -1.78 6.15 -9.78
N THR A 9 -3.00 6.65 -10.07
CA THR A 9 -4.00 6.79 -9.01
C THR A 9 -4.46 5.45 -8.47
N GLN A 10 -4.21 4.36 -9.19
CA GLN A 10 -4.63 3.01 -8.81
C GLN A 10 -3.50 2.16 -8.23
N PHE A 11 -2.27 2.67 -8.16
CA PHE A 11 -1.12 1.85 -7.78
C PHE A 11 -1.24 1.24 -6.39
N THR A 12 -1.52 2.05 -5.38
CA THR A 12 -1.60 1.54 -4.01
C THR A 12 -2.71 0.50 -3.87
N LYS A 13 -3.86 0.75 -4.48
CA LYS A 13 -4.97 -0.19 -4.46
C LYS A 13 -4.60 -1.50 -5.17
N ARG A 14 -3.97 -1.42 -6.33
CA ARG A 14 -3.58 -2.60 -7.10
C ARG A 14 -2.51 -3.42 -6.37
N TYR A 15 -1.53 -2.76 -5.78
CA TYR A 15 -0.51 -3.46 -5.00
C TYR A 15 -1.15 -4.21 -3.83
N THR A 16 -2.12 -3.59 -3.17
CA THR A 16 -2.84 -4.20 -2.06
C THR A 16 -3.61 -5.43 -2.53
N GLU A 17 -4.36 -5.31 -3.62
CA GLU A 17 -5.16 -6.39 -4.17
C GLU A 17 -4.29 -7.55 -4.63
N GLU A 18 -3.20 -7.26 -5.32
CA GLU A 18 -2.31 -8.32 -5.81
C GLU A 18 -1.56 -9.01 -4.67
N THR A 19 -1.23 -8.28 -3.63
CA THR A 19 -0.61 -8.88 -2.44
C THR A 19 -1.56 -9.86 -1.78
N LEU A 20 -2.82 -9.49 -1.63
CA LEU A 20 -3.83 -10.37 -1.04
C LEU A 20 -4.04 -11.62 -1.90
N GLU A 21 -4.07 -11.46 -3.23
CA GLU A 21 -4.19 -12.59 -4.14
C GLU A 21 -3.01 -13.55 -4.00
N PHE A 22 -1.81 -13.01 -3.91
CA PHE A 22 -0.60 -13.82 -3.75
C PHE A 22 -0.65 -14.61 -2.45
N ILE A 23 -1.02 -13.96 -1.35
CA ILE A 23 -1.12 -14.61 -0.04
C ILE A 23 -2.15 -15.73 -0.11
N LYS A 24 -3.31 -15.46 -0.70
CA LYS A 24 -4.38 -16.44 -0.83
C LYS A 24 -3.93 -17.69 -1.58
N LYS A 25 -3.16 -17.50 -2.65
CA LYS A 25 -2.66 -18.61 -3.47
C LYS A 25 -1.55 -19.40 -2.79
N ASN A 26 -0.81 -18.79 -1.88
CA ASN A 26 0.38 -19.38 -1.30
C ASN A 26 0.30 -19.61 0.20
N LYS A 27 -0.86 -19.43 0.80
CA LYS A 27 -1.01 -19.47 2.26
C LYS A 27 -0.67 -20.82 2.89
N ASP A 28 -0.68 -21.89 2.11
CA ASP A 28 -0.43 -23.24 2.61
C ASP A 28 1.03 -23.65 2.49
N GLN A 29 1.89 -22.73 2.10
CA GLN A 29 3.33 -22.97 1.96
C GLN A 29 4.10 -21.73 2.41
N PRO A 30 5.39 -21.88 2.70
CA PRO A 30 6.20 -20.70 3.05
C PRO A 30 6.25 -19.72 1.88
N PHE A 31 6.18 -18.43 2.20
CA PHE A 31 6.30 -17.40 1.17
C PHE A 31 7.03 -16.17 1.72
N PHE A 32 7.53 -15.36 0.81
CA PHE A 32 8.15 -14.09 1.12
C PHE A 32 7.57 -13.03 0.19
N ILE A 33 7.19 -11.89 0.78
CA ILE A 33 6.68 -10.75 0.01
C ILE A 33 7.50 -9.52 0.36
N TYR A 34 7.95 -8.83 -0.67
CA TYR A 34 8.51 -7.50 -0.52
C TYR A 34 7.54 -6.54 -1.21
N LEU A 35 6.71 -5.86 -0.42
CA LEU A 35 5.70 -4.95 -0.94
C LEU A 35 6.28 -3.53 -0.92
N ALA A 36 6.81 -3.12 -2.05
CA ALA A 36 7.49 -1.83 -2.17
C ALA A 36 6.55 -0.82 -2.84
N HIS A 37 5.85 -0.05 -2.03
CA HIS A 37 4.97 1.00 -2.53
C HIS A 37 5.78 2.12 -3.18
N ASN A 38 5.25 2.69 -4.26
CA ASN A 38 5.88 3.85 -4.88
C ASN A 38 5.36 5.17 -4.27
N MET A 39 4.26 5.12 -3.52
CA MET A 39 3.78 6.28 -2.78
C MET A 39 4.35 6.24 -1.36
N PRO A 40 4.56 7.38 -0.73
CA PRO A 40 4.14 8.73 -1.12
C PRO A 40 5.22 9.54 -1.86
N HIS A 41 5.90 8.95 -2.83
CA HIS A 41 6.87 9.70 -3.63
C HIS A 41 6.15 10.63 -4.62
N ILE A 42 6.71 11.81 -4.84
CA ILE A 42 6.14 12.73 -5.84
C ILE A 42 6.42 12.20 -7.25
N PRO A 43 5.51 12.46 -8.21
CA PRO A 43 4.21 13.12 -8.05
C PRO A 43 3.24 12.25 -7.27
N LEU A 44 2.39 12.90 -6.46
CA LEU A 44 1.47 12.20 -5.57
C LEU A 44 0.17 11.87 -6.29
N TYR A 45 -0.32 10.65 -6.10
CA TYR A 45 -1.58 10.19 -6.68
C TYR A 45 -2.37 9.41 -5.65
N ALA A 46 -3.64 9.72 -5.50
CA ALA A 46 -4.56 8.98 -4.66
C ALA A 46 -5.75 8.53 -5.51
N SER A 47 -6.34 7.39 -5.16
CA SER A 47 -7.53 6.92 -5.85
C SER A 47 -8.74 7.79 -5.50
N GLU A 48 -9.80 7.69 -6.30
CA GLU A 48 -11.01 8.47 -6.08
C GLU A 48 -11.60 8.25 -4.68
N GLN A 49 -11.45 7.05 -4.14
CA GLN A 49 -11.95 6.72 -2.82
C GLN A 49 -11.31 7.58 -1.73
N PHE A 50 -10.06 7.99 -1.93
CA PHE A 50 -9.30 8.73 -0.92
C PHE A 50 -9.05 10.18 -1.28
N LYS A 51 -9.17 10.54 -2.55
CA LYS A 51 -8.88 11.90 -3.01
C LYS A 51 -9.80 12.92 -2.34
N GLY A 52 -9.21 13.93 -1.71
CA GLY A 52 -9.95 14.98 -1.05
C GLY A 52 -10.56 14.60 0.30
N LYS A 53 -10.20 13.44 0.85
CA LYS A 53 -10.83 12.96 2.09
C LYS A 53 -10.07 13.35 3.34
N SER A 54 -8.75 13.56 3.25
CA SER A 54 -7.99 13.92 4.44
C SER A 54 -8.05 15.42 4.69
N GLU A 55 -7.68 15.81 5.90
CA GLU A 55 -7.59 17.21 6.26
C GLU A 55 -6.27 17.85 5.87
N TYR A 56 -5.37 17.08 5.29
CA TYR A 56 -3.99 17.47 5.03
C TYR A 56 -3.64 17.48 3.54
N GLY A 57 -4.65 17.64 2.68
CA GLY A 57 -4.44 17.73 1.24
C GLY A 57 -4.07 16.40 0.60
N LEU A 58 -3.50 16.48 -0.59
CA LEU A 58 -3.19 15.28 -1.37
C LEU A 58 -2.17 14.36 -0.68
N TYR A 59 -1.18 14.93 0.01
CA TYR A 59 -0.23 14.11 0.76
C TYR A 59 -0.95 13.29 1.83
N GLY A 60 -1.85 13.92 2.58
CA GLY A 60 -2.65 13.20 3.57
C GLY A 60 -3.53 12.13 2.94
N ASP A 61 -4.13 12.43 1.79
CA ASP A 61 -4.94 11.44 1.07
C ASP A 61 -4.12 10.20 0.71
N VAL A 62 -2.90 10.41 0.22
CA VAL A 62 -2.00 9.32 -0.15
C VAL A 62 -1.60 8.49 1.06
N ILE A 63 -1.28 9.15 2.17
CA ILE A 63 -0.91 8.46 3.40
C ILE A 63 -2.09 7.64 3.94
N GLU A 64 -3.30 8.19 3.88
CA GLU A 64 -4.49 7.45 4.32
C GLU A 64 -4.74 6.23 3.44
N GLU A 65 -4.50 6.35 2.15
CA GLU A 65 -4.66 5.20 1.26
C GLU A 65 -3.60 4.13 1.51
N LEU A 66 -2.35 4.53 1.77
CA LEU A 66 -1.31 3.58 2.16
C LEU A 66 -1.68 2.84 3.44
N ASP A 67 -2.14 3.57 4.45
CA ASP A 67 -2.55 2.97 5.70
C ASP A 67 -3.70 1.98 5.49
N TRP A 68 -4.67 2.35 4.68
CA TRP A 68 -5.77 1.47 4.33
C TRP A 68 -5.25 0.17 3.68
N GLY A 69 -4.32 0.30 2.72
CA GLY A 69 -3.77 -0.86 2.03
C GLY A 69 -3.01 -1.80 2.95
N ILE A 70 -2.19 -1.23 3.82
CA ILE A 70 -1.45 -2.01 4.81
C ILE A 70 -2.41 -2.74 5.74
N GLY A 71 -3.44 -2.04 6.21
CA GLY A 71 -4.47 -2.65 7.05
C GLY A 71 -5.17 -3.80 6.36
N LYS A 72 -5.50 -3.66 5.08
CA LYS A 72 -6.13 -4.73 4.30
C LYS A 72 -5.25 -5.96 4.20
N VAL A 73 -3.95 -5.77 3.99
CA VAL A 73 -3.02 -6.90 3.89
C VAL A 73 -2.92 -7.63 5.24
N LEU A 74 -2.77 -6.88 6.32
CA LEU A 74 -2.67 -7.46 7.65
C LEU A 74 -3.95 -8.18 8.06
N ASP A 75 -5.10 -7.57 7.80
CA ASP A 75 -6.40 -8.19 8.10
C ASP A 75 -6.60 -9.45 7.26
N GLY A 76 -6.21 -9.43 6.00
CA GLY A 76 -6.30 -10.60 5.13
C GLY A 76 -5.45 -11.76 5.65
N GLY A 77 -4.23 -11.46 6.10
CA GLY A 77 -3.38 -12.47 6.69
C GLY A 77 -3.98 -13.08 7.94
N LYS A 78 -4.55 -12.24 8.79
CA LYS A 78 -5.22 -12.69 10.00
C LYS A 78 -6.43 -13.56 9.69
N GLU A 79 -7.26 -13.13 8.74
CA GLU A 79 -8.43 -13.90 8.32
C GLU A 79 -8.08 -15.25 7.73
N MET A 80 -6.91 -15.37 7.12
CA MET A 80 -6.42 -16.62 6.55
C MET A 80 -5.63 -17.47 7.55
N GLY A 81 -5.59 -17.05 8.81
CA GLY A 81 -4.94 -17.82 9.87
C GLY A 81 -3.43 -17.76 9.88
N LEU A 82 -2.84 -16.74 9.27
CA LEU A 82 -1.39 -16.65 9.11
C LEU A 82 -0.70 -15.77 10.15
N GLU A 83 -1.46 -15.08 10.98
CA GLU A 83 -0.93 -14.04 11.87
C GLU A 83 0.19 -14.56 12.78
N GLU A 84 0.03 -15.74 13.37
CA GLU A 84 0.98 -16.28 14.33
C GLU A 84 2.27 -16.78 13.70
N ASN A 85 2.25 -17.08 12.40
CA ASN A 85 3.40 -17.64 11.71
C ASN A 85 3.99 -16.69 10.66
N THR A 86 3.63 -15.41 10.73
CA THR A 86 4.09 -14.44 9.75
C THR A 86 4.86 -13.32 10.43
N PHE A 87 6.09 -13.10 9.98
CA PHE A 87 6.91 -12.00 10.45
C PHE A 87 6.67 -10.82 9.52
N VAL A 88 6.22 -9.69 10.07
CA VAL A 88 5.91 -8.51 9.28
C VAL A 88 6.83 -7.37 9.68
N ILE A 89 7.48 -6.77 8.68
CA ILE A 89 8.31 -5.59 8.88
C ILE A 89 7.71 -4.45 8.07
N LEU A 90 7.45 -3.33 8.73
CA LEU A 90 7.00 -2.11 8.08
C LEU A 90 8.05 -1.05 8.28
N THR A 91 8.53 -0.47 7.18
CA THR A 91 9.58 0.54 7.26
C THR A 91 9.49 1.50 6.09
N SER A 92 10.25 2.56 6.18
CA SER A 92 10.43 3.51 5.09
C SER A 92 11.92 3.57 4.75
N ASP A 93 12.23 3.79 3.48
CA ASP A 93 13.63 3.85 3.05
C ASP A 93 14.28 5.19 3.37
N ASN A 94 13.48 6.24 3.62
CA ASN A 94 14.00 7.56 3.97
C ASN A 94 12.92 8.35 4.69
N GLY A 95 13.30 9.54 5.11
CA GLY A 95 12.36 10.44 5.77
C GLY A 95 11.54 11.25 4.78
N PRO A 96 10.64 12.13 5.29
CA PRO A 96 9.78 12.92 4.42
C PRO A 96 10.56 13.97 3.62
N GLN A 97 10.05 14.27 2.44
CA GLN A 97 10.63 15.29 1.59
C GLN A 97 10.06 16.65 1.95
N LYS A 98 10.94 17.61 2.20
CA LYS A 98 10.53 18.96 2.49
C LYS A 98 9.83 19.57 1.28
N GLY A 99 8.72 20.24 1.52
CA GLY A 99 7.96 20.88 0.45
C GLY A 99 6.94 19.98 -0.22
N ALA A 100 6.92 18.70 0.12
CA ALA A 100 5.94 17.77 -0.45
C ALA A 100 4.81 17.42 0.53
N GLY A 101 4.69 18.19 1.60
CA GLY A 101 3.64 18.00 2.58
C GLY A 101 4.03 17.13 3.77
N GLY A 102 5.16 16.48 3.69
CA GLY A 102 5.62 15.58 4.72
C GLY A 102 6.54 16.23 5.74
N MET A 103 6.54 17.54 5.81
CA MET A 103 7.45 18.16 6.63
C MET A 103 7.03 18.40 7.98
#